data_5a07199f68120f64003fc454696117a5
#
_entry.id   5a07199f68120f64003fc454696117a5
#
_cell.length_a   1.000
_cell.length_b   1.000
_cell.length_c   1.000
_cell.angle_alpha   90.00
_cell.angle_beta   90.00
_cell.angle_gamma   90.00
#
_symmetry.space_group_name_H-M   'P 1'
#
loop_
_entity.id
_entity.type
_entity.pdbx_description
1 polymer ?
#
loop_
_entity_poly.entity_id
_entity_poly.type
_entity_poly.pdbx_seq_one_letter_code
_entity_poly.pdbx_strand_id
1 'polypeptide(L)'
;MTVYNINLGIGWASSGVEYAQAYRAQLLRRIQQPAKFIFMDMILADNIQHLTENIGFLDEEVIWLYNYFTDIKIAPTTVTLDQVLAQVAGQLERSEREGKIVRYFYPQDDQFITCYLRQEDQDFVEHVEYVSRGRLIRKDYFSYVRYASEYFAPHNDAATLYQRRFYNEDGSVAYDMLIEDGQEELYRFPDRIFYSKAELVRYFLQCLQLQADDVVILDRETGIGQVVFEESQKAKLGVVVHAEHFSENASSDDYILWNNFYDYQFTNADKVDFFIVATEAQKRILEQQFQHYADKQPKICLLYTSDAADDSLR
;
A
#
# COMPACT_ATOMS: atom_id res chain seq x y z
N MET A 1 -18.13 5.21 -14.95
CA MET A 1 -16.86 5.94 -14.78
C MET A 1 -16.46 5.92 -13.32
N THR A 2 -15.35 5.28 -13.00
CA THR A 2 -14.70 5.27 -11.67
C THR A 2 -13.29 5.84 -11.80
N VAL A 3 -12.81 6.56 -10.80
CA VAL A 3 -11.44 7.06 -10.74
C VAL A 3 -10.62 6.16 -9.80
N TYR A 4 -9.65 5.44 -10.35
CA TYR A 4 -8.74 4.55 -9.61
C TYR A 4 -7.42 5.27 -9.38
N ASN A 5 -7.09 5.54 -8.12
CA ASN A 5 -5.85 6.23 -7.75
C ASN A 5 -4.86 5.20 -7.20
N ILE A 6 -3.72 5.02 -7.86
CA ILE A 6 -2.71 4.01 -7.53
C ILE A 6 -1.53 4.66 -6.81
N ASN A 7 -1.21 4.17 -5.62
CA ASN A 7 -0.03 4.51 -4.84
C ASN A 7 0.67 3.23 -4.36
N LEU A 8 1.90 3.36 -3.91
CA LEU A 8 2.66 2.24 -3.33
C LEU A 8 2.18 1.96 -1.90
N GLY A 9 2.48 2.81 -0.95
CA GLY A 9 2.20 2.57 0.46
C GLY A 9 1.59 3.75 1.18
N ILE A 10 1.28 3.51 2.44
CA ILE A 10 0.86 4.51 3.42
C ILE A 10 1.44 4.14 4.77
N GLY A 11 1.77 5.12 5.59
CA GLY A 11 2.29 4.90 6.95
C GLY A 11 1.90 6.04 7.87
N TRP A 12 2.29 5.94 9.15
CA TRP A 12 2.03 6.99 10.16
C TRP A 12 2.59 8.36 9.77
N ALA A 13 3.78 8.38 9.17
CA ALA A 13 4.37 9.60 8.62
C ALA A 13 4.00 9.70 7.14
N SER A 14 2.74 10.03 6.87
CA SER A 14 2.26 10.24 5.50
C SER A 14 3.03 11.37 4.83
N SER A 15 3.39 11.16 3.56
CA SER A 15 4.08 12.15 2.73
C SER A 15 3.07 13.06 2.01
N GLY A 16 3.58 14.07 1.31
CA GLY A 16 2.76 14.94 0.48
C GLY A 16 1.93 14.18 -0.57
N VAL A 17 2.37 13.00 -1.01
CA VAL A 17 1.63 12.15 -1.97
C VAL A 17 0.35 11.61 -1.37
N GLU A 18 0.40 11.02 -0.18
CA GLU A 18 -0.78 10.48 0.49
C GLU A 18 -1.77 11.60 0.86
N TYR A 19 -1.26 12.76 1.32
CA TYR A 19 -2.12 13.93 1.55
C TYR A 19 -2.76 14.45 0.26
N ALA A 20 -2.03 14.50 -0.86
CA ALA A 20 -2.59 14.89 -2.16
C ALA A 20 -3.71 13.94 -2.61
N GLN A 21 -3.55 12.63 -2.36
CA GLN A 21 -4.61 11.65 -2.59
C GLN A 21 -5.82 11.86 -1.68
N ALA A 22 -5.61 12.13 -0.39
CA ALA A 22 -6.69 12.39 0.56
C ALA A 22 -7.49 13.66 0.19
N TYR A 23 -6.83 14.73 -0.25
CA TYR A 23 -7.51 15.92 -0.80
C TYR A 23 -8.30 15.59 -2.07
N ARG A 24 -7.74 14.77 -2.95
CA ARG A 24 -8.42 14.31 -4.18
C ARG A 24 -9.64 13.47 -3.83
N ALA A 25 -9.57 12.61 -2.81
CA ALA A 25 -10.72 11.86 -2.30
C ALA A 25 -11.85 12.80 -1.86
N GLN A 26 -11.52 13.85 -1.10
CA GLN A 26 -12.51 14.84 -0.66
C GLN A 26 -13.14 15.60 -1.85
N LEU A 27 -12.35 15.98 -2.85
CA LEU A 27 -12.84 16.66 -4.05
C LEU A 27 -13.78 15.76 -4.85
N LEU A 28 -13.40 14.50 -5.09
CA LEU A 28 -14.21 13.53 -5.83
C LEU A 28 -15.53 13.22 -5.12
N ARG A 29 -15.51 13.11 -3.78
CA ARG A 29 -16.74 12.99 -2.97
C ARG A 29 -17.66 14.19 -3.11
N ARG A 30 -17.13 15.42 -3.07
CA ARG A 30 -17.94 16.65 -3.23
C ARG A 30 -18.70 16.73 -4.56
N ILE A 31 -18.10 16.22 -5.62
CA ILE A 31 -18.73 16.16 -6.95
C ILE A 31 -19.44 14.82 -7.21
N GLN A 32 -19.56 13.98 -6.20
CA GLN A 32 -20.20 12.67 -6.27
C GLN A 32 -19.61 11.74 -7.34
N GLN A 33 -18.30 11.87 -7.59
CA GLN A 33 -17.58 11.04 -8.53
C GLN A 33 -17.05 9.79 -7.81
N PRO A 34 -17.47 8.55 -8.20
CA PRO A 34 -16.92 7.32 -7.62
C PRO A 34 -15.41 7.25 -7.75
N ALA A 35 -14.72 6.94 -6.66
CA ALA A 35 -13.27 6.81 -6.64
C ALA A 35 -12.82 5.66 -5.76
N LYS A 36 -11.65 5.06 -6.10
CA LYS A 36 -10.94 4.08 -5.31
C LYS A 36 -9.48 4.50 -5.14
N PHE A 37 -8.91 4.23 -3.97
CA PHE A 37 -7.53 4.52 -3.62
C PHE A 37 -6.84 3.19 -3.33
N ILE A 38 -5.89 2.85 -4.20
CA ILE A 38 -5.27 1.53 -4.26
C ILE A 38 -3.85 1.65 -3.69
N PHE A 39 -3.55 0.81 -2.70
CA PHE A 39 -2.23 0.71 -2.09
C PHE A 39 -1.59 -0.63 -2.47
N MET A 40 -0.39 -0.57 -3.07
CA MET A 40 0.27 -1.71 -3.72
C MET A 40 1.38 -2.34 -2.87
N ASP A 41 1.83 -1.68 -1.79
CA ASP A 41 2.87 -2.22 -0.92
C ASP A 41 2.33 -3.04 0.24
N MET A 42 3.19 -3.90 0.81
CA MET A 42 2.89 -4.66 2.01
C MET A 42 2.82 -3.72 3.22
N ILE A 43 1.67 -3.70 3.88
CA ILE A 43 1.39 -2.86 5.05
C ILE A 43 0.96 -3.77 6.18
N LEU A 44 1.90 -4.14 7.05
CA LEU A 44 1.67 -4.96 8.25
C LEU A 44 2.18 -4.30 9.53
N ALA A 45 2.78 -3.10 9.43
CA ALA A 45 3.22 -2.35 10.61
C ALA A 45 2.03 -1.85 11.46
N ASP A 46 0.86 -1.72 10.83
CA ASP A 46 -0.40 -1.32 11.44
C ASP A 46 -1.58 -1.80 10.57
N ASN A 47 -2.82 -1.76 11.09
CA ASN A 47 -4.00 -1.97 10.26
C ASN A 47 -4.13 -0.83 9.24
N ILE A 48 -4.19 -1.18 7.95
CA ILE A 48 -4.31 -0.19 6.87
C ILE A 48 -5.51 0.74 7.06
N GLN A 49 -6.62 0.24 7.59
CA GLN A 49 -7.81 1.04 7.91
C GLN A 49 -7.45 2.22 8.82
N HIS A 50 -6.67 1.97 9.86
CA HIS A 50 -6.26 3.00 10.80
C HIS A 50 -5.40 4.07 10.14
N LEU A 51 -4.47 3.66 9.27
CA LEU A 51 -3.61 4.58 8.54
C LEU A 51 -4.39 5.45 7.55
N THR A 52 -5.35 4.86 6.84
CA THR A 52 -6.15 5.55 5.81
C THR A 52 -7.21 6.46 6.43
N GLU A 53 -7.91 6.01 7.49
CA GLU A 53 -8.87 6.81 8.25
C GLU A 53 -8.21 8.08 8.82
N ASN A 54 -6.98 7.96 9.32
CA ASN A 54 -6.24 9.04 9.97
C ASN A 54 -5.98 10.25 9.04
N ILE A 55 -5.92 10.05 7.74
CA ILE A 55 -5.78 11.12 6.75
C ILE A 55 -7.06 11.40 5.95
N GLY A 56 -8.18 10.72 6.29
CA GLY A 56 -9.52 11.07 5.84
C GLY A 56 -10.05 10.28 4.64
N PHE A 57 -9.55 9.07 4.37
CA PHE A 57 -10.20 8.13 3.47
C PHE A 57 -11.38 7.43 4.16
N LEU A 58 -12.35 7.01 3.38
CA LEU A 58 -13.42 6.12 3.82
C LEU A 58 -13.04 4.67 3.50
N ASP A 59 -13.43 3.72 4.36
CA ASP A 59 -13.07 2.31 4.22
C ASP A 59 -13.48 1.73 2.86
N GLU A 60 -14.66 2.10 2.37
CA GLU A 60 -15.18 1.68 1.06
C GLU A 60 -14.43 2.27 -0.14
N GLU A 61 -13.63 3.32 0.04
CA GLU A 61 -12.80 3.92 -1.02
C GLU A 61 -11.44 3.22 -1.13
N VAL A 62 -11.01 2.49 -0.11
CA VAL A 62 -9.68 1.89 -0.02
C VAL A 62 -9.66 0.49 -0.63
N ILE A 63 -8.65 0.23 -1.44
CA ILE A 63 -8.29 -1.11 -1.91
C ILE A 63 -6.82 -1.34 -1.54
N TRP A 64 -6.56 -2.41 -0.81
CA TRP A 64 -5.21 -2.87 -0.56
C TRP A 64 -4.94 -4.15 -1.36
N LEU A 65 -3.89 -4.14 -2.18
CA LEU A 65 -3.56 -5.23 -3.11
C LEU A 65 -3.63 -6.61 -2.43
N TYR A 66 -3.02 -6.72 -1.25
CA TYR A 66 -2.88 -7.99 -0.55
C TYR A 66 -4.18 -8.49 0.09
N ASN A 67 -5.10 -7.58 0.41
CA ASN A 67 -6.42 -7.92 0.95
C ASN A 67 -7.48 -8.14 -0.16
N TYR A 68 -7.22 -7.65 -1.36
CA TYR A 68 -8.16 -7.72 -2.49
C TYR A 68 -8.57 -9.15 -2.86
N PHE A 69 -7.66 -10.11 -2.66
CA PHE A 69 -7.88 -11.52 -2.98
C PHE A 69 -8.42 -12.34 -1.82
N THR A 70 -8.90 -11.70 -0.79
CA THR A 70 -9.65 -12.29 0.33
C THR A 70 -11.09 -11.77 0.31
N ASP A 71 -11.97 -12.31 1.14
CA ASP A 71 -13.32 -11.78 1.35
C ASP A 71 -13.40 -10.79 2.53
N ILE A 72 -12.24 -10.52 3.18
CA ILE A 72 -12.14 -9.62 4.34
C ILE A 72 -12.19 -8.16 3.86
N LYS A 73 -13.01 -7.34 4.52
CA LYS A 73 -13.15 -5.92 4.23
C LYS A 73 -12.09 -5.08 4.93
N ILE A 74 -11.78 -3.92 4.38
CA ILE A 74 -11.06 -2.88 5.11
C ILE A 74 -11.96 -2.42 6.26
N ALA A 75 -11.50 -2.61 7.50
CA ALA A 75 -12.29 -2.35 8.69
C ALA A 75 -11.37 -2.16 9.91
N PRO A 76 -11.86 -1.46 10.97
CA PRO A 76 -11.10 -1.28 12.20
C PRO A 76 -10.88 -2.61 12.93
N THR A 77 -9.87 -2.60 13.79
CA THR A 77 -9.55 -3.74 14.67
C THR A 77 -10.58 -3.83 15.79
N THR A 78 -11.23 -4.99 15.90
CA THR A 78 -12.23 -5.29 16.95
C THR A 78 -12.01 -6.63 17.66
N VAL A 79 -10.99 -7.41 17.27
CA VAL A 79 -10.62 -8.64 17.97
C VAL A 79 -10.07 -8.32 19.35
N THR A 80 -10.62 -8.96 20.40
CA THR A 80 -10.25 -8.70 21.79
C THR A 80 -9.16 -9.64 22.30
N LEU A 81 -8.51 -9.25 23.40
CA LEU A 81 -7.56 -10.12 24.12
C LEU A 81 -8.16 -11.48 24.48
N ASP A 82 -9.39 -11.52 24.98
CA ASP A 82 -10.07 -12.78 25.34
C ASP A 82 -10.26 -13.69 24.13
N GLN A 83 -10.59 -13.13 22.97
CA GLN A 83 -10.74 -13.90 21.74
C GLN A 83 -9.38 -14.46 21.25
N VAL A 84 -8.29 -13.70 21.43
CA VAL A 84 -6.94 -14.20 21.13
C VAL A 84 -6.55 -15.33 22.10
N LEU A 85 -6.74 -15.12 23.40
CA LEU A 85 -6.38 -16.10 24.42
C LEU A 85 -7.16 -17.42 24.27
N ALA A 86 -8.42 -17.37 23.86
CA ALA A 86 -9.24 -18.55 23.60
C ALA A 86 -8.66 -19.46 22.50
N GLN A 87 -7.78 -18.94 21.64
CA GLN A 87 -7.13 -19.70 20.57
C GLN A 87 -5.74 -20.22 20.96
N VAL A 88 -5.21 -19.82 22.11
CA VAL A 88 -3.88 -20.23 22.58
C VAL A 88 -4.00 -21.46 23.48
N ALA A 89 -3.32 -22.54 23.10
CA ALA A 89 -3.23 -23.74 23.92
C ALA A 89 -2.21 -23.55 25.04
N GLY A 90 -2.39 -24.27 26.15
CA GLY A 90 -1.48 -24.23 27.29
C GLY A 90 -2.08 -23.59 28.53
N GLN A 91 -1.40 -23.75 29.67
CA GLN A 91 -1.82 -23.17 30.94
C GLN A 91 -1.16 -21.82 31.15
N LEU A 92 -1.97 -20.76 31.16
CA LEU A 92 -1.49 -19.41 31.47
C LEU A 92 -0.99 -19.36 32.92
N GLU A 93 0.24 -18.91 33.12
CA GLU A 93 0.82 -18.72 34.46
C GLU A 93 0.69 -17.28 34.93
N ARG A 94 1.07 -16.31 34.07
CA ARG A 94 1.04 -14.91 34.43
C ARG A 94 0.87 -14.04 33.19
N SER A 95 0.43 -12.80 33.40
CA SER A 95 0.39 -11.76 32.39
C SER A 95 1.03 -10.47 32.89
N GLU A 96 1.58 -9.70 31.96
CA GLU A 96 2.18 -8.39 32.22
C GLU A 96 1.60 -7.39 31.22
N ARG A 97 1.21 -6.19 31.66
CA ARG A 97 0.73 -5.12 30.78
C ARG A 97 1.57 -3.88 30.97
N GLU A 98 2.07 -3.33 29.87
CA GLU A 98 2.81 -2.08 29.79
C GLU A 98 2.29 -1.25 28.60
N GLY A 99 1.50 -0.24 28.89
CA GLY A 99 0.84 0.57 27.86
C GLY A 99 0.00 -0.27 26.90
N LYS A 100 0.32 -0.21 25.63
CA LYS A 100 -0.33 -0.97 24.54
C LYS A 100 0.16 -2.42 24.42
N ILE A 101 1.08 -2.87 25.25
CA ILE A 101 1.70 -4.19 25.14
C ILE A 101 1.22 -5.06 26.28
N VAL A 102 0.68 -6.24 25.96
CA VAL A 102 0.28 -7.24 26.95
C VAL A 102 1.00 -8.55 26.63
N ARG A 103 1.74 -9.08 27.63
CA ARG A 103 2.45 -10.35 27.50
C ARG A 103 1.78 -11.42 28.35
N TYR A 104 1.65 -12.62 27.80
CA TYR A 104 1.12 -13.80 28.45
C TYR A 104 2.15 -14.93 28.42
N PHE A 105 2.46 -15.52 29.56
CA PHE A 105 3.53 -16.50 29.73
C PHE A 105 2.97 -17.89 29.96
N TYR A 106 3.51 -18.86 29.22
CA TYR A 106 3.17 -20.30 29.26
C TYR A 106 4.46 -21.11 29.46
N PRO A 107 5.05 -21.08 30.68
CA PRO A 107 6.39 -21.61 30.90
C PRO A 107 6.48 -23.13 30.72
N GLN A 108 5.40 -23.88 30.90
CA GLN A 108 5.36 -25.32 30.65
C GLN A 108 5.70 -25.72 29.23
N ASP A 109 5.35 -24.84 28.27
CA ASP A 109 5.60 -25.03 26.85
C ASP A 109 6.80 -24.20 26.36
N ASP A 110 7.52 -23.53 27.28
CA ASP A 110 8.59 -22.56 26.97
C ASP A 110 8.13 -21.52 25.92
N GLN A 111 6.94 -21.00 26.15
CA GLN A 111 6.27 -20.07 25.24
C GLN A 111 5.79 -18.82 25.95
N PHE A 112 5.77 -17.73 25.21
CA PHE A 112 4.98 -16.54 25.55
C PHE A 112 4.40 -15.90 24.30
N ILE A 113 3.32 -15.15 24.47
CA ILE A 113 2.76 -14.31 23.40
C ILE A 113 2.80 -12.86 23.83
N THR A 114 3.02 -11.98 22.86
CA THR A 114 2.94 -10.54 23.06
C THR A 114 1.81 -9.99 22.18
N CYS A 115 0.79 -9.45 22.82
CA CYS A 115 -0.32 -8.78 22.14
C CYS A 115 -0.05 -7.28 22.09
N TYR A 116 -0.17 -6.70 20.91
CA TYR A 116 -0.06 -5.26 20.68
C TYR A 116 -1.46 -4.69 20.45
N LEU A 117 -1.85 -3.74 21.30
CA LEU A 117 -3.19 -3.18 21.31
C LEU A 117 -3.26 -1.92 20.45
N ARG A 118 -4.43 -1.66 19.89
CA ARG A 118 -4.72 -0.44 19.14
C ARG A 118 -4.55 0.82 20.02
N GLN A 119 -5.09 0.78 21.23
CA GLN A 119 -5.01 1.87 22.21
C GLN A 119 -4.77 1.32 23.62
N GLU A 120 -4.18 2.13 24.48
CA GLU A 120 -3.80 1.72 25.83
C GLU A 120 -5.00 1.38 26.73
N ASP A 121 -6.11 2.09 26.53
CA ASP A 121 -7.34 1.96 27.29
C ASP A 121 -8.35 0.96 26.71
N GLN A 122 -7.99 0.26 25.63
CA GLN A 122 -8.81 -0.74 24.95
C GLN A 122 -8.12 -2.09 24.95
N ASP A 123 -8.91 -3.15 24.77
CA ASP A 123 -8.41 -4.53 24.65
C ASP A 123 -8.46 -5.07 23.21
N PHE A 124 -8.56 -4.16 22.21
CA PHE A 124 -8.52 -4.54 20.80
C PHE A 124 -7.08 -4.79 20.33
N VAL A 125 -6.85 -5.96 19.77
CA VAL A 125 -5.53 -6.49 19.39
C VAL A 125 -5.26 -6.27 17.92
N GLU A 126 -4.24 -5.50 17.59
CA GLU A 126 -3.79 -5.30 16.21
C GLU A 126 -2.95 -6.45 15.70
N HIS A 127 -1.99 -6.89 16.50
CA HIS A 127 -1.18 -8.06 16.17
C HIS A 127 -0.69 -8.79 17.41
N VAL A 128 -0.32 -10.04 17.21
CA VAL A 128 0.22 -10.93 18.25
C VAL A 128 1.51 -11.56 17.77
N GLU A 129 2.52 -11.52 18.60
CA GLU A 129 3.79 -12.24 18.42
C GLU A 129 3.79 -13.51 19.26
N TYR A 130 4.13 -14.63 18.64
CA TYR A 130 4.28 -15.93 19.29
C TYR A 130 5.75 -16.28 19.38
N VAL A 131 6.24 -16.45 20.58
CA VAL A 131 7.63 -16.82 20.86
C VAL A 131 7.66 -18.20 21.52
N SER A 132 8.50 -19.10 20.99
CA SER A 132 8.75 -20.40 21.55
C SER A 132 10.26 -20.62 21.66
N ARG A 133 10.71 -21.11 22.83
CA ARG A 133 12.13 -21.34 23.14
C ARG A 133 13.01 -20.12 22.86
N GLY A 134 12.50 -18.95 23.25
CA GLY A 134 13.19 -17.68 23.06
C GLY A 134 13.24 -17.16 21.62
N ARG A 135 12.51 -17.77 20.66
CA ARG A 135 12.52 -17.38 19.26
C ARG A 135 11.12 -17.03 18.77
N LEU A 136 11.00 -15.93 18.02
CA LEU A 136 9.80 -15.58 17.31
C LEU A 136 9.52 -16.63 16.24
N ILE A 137 8.31 -17.19 16.24
CA ILE A 137 7.89 -18.24 15.30
C ILE A 137 6.72 -17.80 14.41
N ARG A 138 5.87 -16.89 14.90
CA ARG A 138 4.69 -16.42 14.16
C ARG A 138 4.29 -15.03 14.64
N LYS A 139 3.73 -14.24 13.73
CA LYS A 139 2.91 -13.04 14.01
C LYS A 139 1.55 -13.22 13.38
N ASP A 140 0.49 -12.88 14.09
CA ASP A 140 -0.87 -12.83 13.56
C ASP A 140 -1.36 -11.38 13.55
N TYR A 141 -2.03 -10.96 12.48
CA TYR A 141 -2.53 -9.60 12.28
C TYR A 141 -4.07 -9.62 12.21
N PHE A 142 -4.68 -8.64 12.87
CA PHE A 142 -6.13 -8.61 13.09
C PHE A 142 -6.76 -7.29 12.64
N SER A 143 -7.95 -7.42 12.04
CA SER A 143 -8.96 -6.40 11.93
C SER A 143 -10.18 -6.83 12.76
N TYR A 144 -11.34 -7.03 12.19
CA TYR A 144 -12.45 -7.71 12.86
C TYR A 144 -12.30 -9.26 12.87
N VAL A 145 -11.37 -9.78 12.08
CA VAL A 145 -10.89 -11.15 12.08
C VAL A 145 -9.38 -11.17 11.87
N ARG A 146 -8.74 -12.34 11.97
CA ARG A 146 -7.34 -12.50 11.56
C ARG A 146 -7.26 -12.49 10.03
N TYR A 147 -6.57 -11.48 9.47
CA TYR A 147 -6.43 -11.36 8.01
C TYR A 147 -5.10 -11.88 7.47
N ALA A 148 -4.03 -11.88 8.28
CA ALA A 148 -2.73 -12.36 7.86
C ALA A 148 -1.93 -12.99 9.00
N SER A 149 -0.98 -13.85 8.64
CA SER A 149 0.07 -14.36 9.54
C SER A 149 1.42 -14.33 8.84
N GLU A 150 2.46 -14.03 9.61
CA GLU A 150 3.86 -14.19 9.25
C GLU A 150 4.47 -15.38 10.00
N TYR A 151 5.25 -16.19 9.30
CA TYR A 151 5.93 -17.36 9.86
C TYR A 151 7.44 -17.21 9.77
N PHE A 152 8.12 -17.49 10.86
CA PHE A 152 9.55 -17.30 11.01
C PHE A 152 10.24 -18.63 11.29
N ALA A 153 11.39 -18.83 10.66
CA ALA A 153 12.32 -19.94 10.93
C ALA A 153 13.60 -19.41 11.55
N PRO A 154 14.22 -20.17 12.48
CA PRO A 154 15.54 -19.82 13.01
C PRO A 154 16.59 -19.93 11.90
N HIS A 155 17.32 -18.86 11.65
CA HIS A 155 18.46 -18.85 10.75
C HIS A 155 19.55 -17.91 11.31
N ASN A 156 20.80 -18.41 11.48
CA ASN A 156 21.94 -17.63 11.98
C ASN A 156 21.62 -16.80 13.24
N ASP A 157 20.98 -17.42 14.24
CA ASP A 157 20.53 -16.80 15.50
C ASP A 157 19.46 -15.69 15.36
N ALA A 158 18.94 -15.47 14.18
CA ALA A 158 17.83 -14.57 13.91
C ALA A 158 16.54 -15.34 13.56
N ALA A 159 15.39 -14.68 13.73
CA ALA A 159 14.11 -15.15 13.22
C ALA A 159 13.94 -14.63 11.78
N THR A 160 14.06 -15.52 10.80
CA THR A 160 13.94 -15.18 9.38
C THR A 160 12.54 -15.44 8.88
N LEU A 161 11.89 -14.42 8.35
CA LEU A 161 10.57 -14.53 7.73
C LEU A 161 10.69 -15.36 6.44
N TYR A 162 9.89 -16.42 6.32
CA TYR A 162 9.90 -17.29 5.14
C TYR A 162 8.54 -17.42 4.46
N GLN A 163 7.44 -17.03 5.16
CA GLN A 163 6.08 -17.14 4.62
C GLN A 163 5.17 -16.09 5.24
N ARG A 164 4.32 -15.49 4.39
CA ARG A 164 3.09 -14.81 4.81
C ARG A 164 1.88 -15.60 4.32
N ARG A 165 0.83 -15.64 5.12
CA ARG A 165 -0.43 -16.29 4.79
C ARG A 165 -1.57 -15.32 4.97
N PHE A 166 -2.43 -15.23 3.97
CA PHE A 166 -3.63 -14.42 3.99
C PHE A 166 -4.85 -15.32 4.11
N TYR A 167 -5.86 -14.84 4.83
CA TYR A 167 -7.04 -15.61 5.19
C TYR A 167 -8.31 -14.98 4.64
N ASN A 168 -9.38 -15.81 4.56
CA ASN A 168 -10.74 -15.38 4.42
C ASN A 168 -11.41 -15.18 5.80
N GLU A 169 -12.60 -14.58 5.83
CA GLU A 169 -13.34 -14.32 7.07
C GLU A 169 -13.59 -15.58 7.90
N ASP A 170 -13.82 -16.72 7.25
CA ASP A 170 -14.03 -18.03 7.90
C ASP A 170 -12.73 -18.67 8.43
N GLY A 171 -11.59 -18.02 8.24
CA GLY A 171 -10.28 -18.50 8.62
C GLY A 171 -9.64 -19.48 7.63
N SER A 172 -10.29 -19.79 6.51
CA SER A 172 -9.68 -20.55 5.43
C SER A 172 -8.54 -19.76 4.78
N VAL A 173 -7.59 -20.48 4.16
CA VAL A 173 -6.42 -19.84 3.52
C VAL A 173 -6.84 -19.31 2.16
N ALA A 174 -6.74 -18.00 1.96
CA ALA A 174 -6.94 -17.37 0.66
C ALA A 174 -5.72 -17.62 -0.26
N TYR A 175 -4.53 -17.30 0.24
CA TYR A 175 -3.27 -17.59 -0.47
C TYR A 175 -2.06 -17.48 0.46
N ASP A 176 -0.93 -18.04 0.04
CA ASP A 176 0.38 -17.91 0.68
C ASP A 176 1.33 -17.07 -0.18
N MET A 177 2.21 -16.32 0.49
CA MET A 177 3.36 -15.66 -0.09
C MET A 177 4.61 -16.30 0.49
N LEU A 178 5.49 -16.82 -0.36
CA LEU A 178 6.78 -17.36 0.06
C LEU A 178 7.87 -16.31 -0.11
N ILE A 179 8.80 -16.29 0.84
CA ILE A 179 9.85 -15.29 0.96
C ILE A 179 11.17 -16.02 1.11
N GLU A 180 12.15 -15.66 0.28
CA GLU A 180 13.52 -16.14 0.37
C GLU A 180 14.46 -14.92 0.43
N ASP A 181 15.43 -14.96 1.35
CA ASP A 181 16.40 -13.89 1.58
C ASP A 181 15.78 -12.46 1.71
N GLY A 182 14.57 -12.41 2.29
CA GLY A 182 13.84 -11.15 2.46
C GLY A 182 13.15 -10.62 1.19
N GLN A 183 13.22 -11.37 0.08
CA GLN A 183 12.53 -11.05 -1.17
C GLN A 183 11.27 -11.90 -1.31
N GLU A 184 10.24 -11.31 -1.92
CA GLU A 184 8.99 -12.01 -2.23
C GLU A 184 9.21 -12.87 -3.48
N GLU A 185 9.27 -14.19 -3.30
CA GLU A 185 9.58 -15.13 -4.39
C GLU A 185 8.35 -15.55 -5.18
N LEU A 186 7.26 -15.89 -4.50
CA LEU A 186 6.04 -16.28 -5.18
C LEU A 186 4.78 -16.13 -4.32
N TYR A 187 3.64 -16.03 -5.01
CA TYR A 187 2.30 -15.99 -4.44
C TYR A 187 1.52 -17.23 -4.88
N ARG A 188 1.17 -18.09 -3.95
CA ARG A 188 0.49 -19.37 -4.19
C ARG A 188 -0.97 -19.29 -3.82
N PHE A 189 -1.83 -19.21 -4.81
CA PHE A 189 -3.29 -19.32 -4.70
C PHE A 189 -3.73 -20.77 -4.84
N PRO A 190 -4.98 -21.13 -4.50
CA PRO A 190 -5.50 -22.49 -4.67
C PRO A 190 -5.45 -23.01 -6.12
N ASP A 191 -5.60 -22.12 -7.11
CA ASP A 191 -5.74 -22.44 -8.53
C ASP A 191 -4.59 -21.92 -9.40
N ARG A 192 -3.66 -21.11 -8.86
CA ARG A 192 -2.57 -20.49 -9.63
C ARG A 192 -1.39 -20.09 -8.77
N ILE A 193 -0.28 -19.81 -9.43
CA ILE A 193 0.94 -19.27 -8.81
C ILE A 193 1.40 -18.06 -9.61
N PHE A 194 1.84 -17.00 -8.91
CA PHE A 194 2.54 -15.85 -9.49
C PHE A 194 3.97 -15.85 -8.98
N TYR A 195 4.92 -15.63 -9.87
CA TYR A 195 6.36 -15.68 -9.58
C TYR A 195 6.99 -14.31 -9.37
N SER A 196 6.17 -13.26 -9.30
CA SER A 196 6.62 -11.91 -9.00
C SER A 196 5.45 -11.01 -8.56
N LYS A 197 5.77 -9.92 -7.86
CA LYS A 197 4.80 -8.84 -7.56
C LYS A 197 4.19 -8.27 -8.84
N ALA A 198 4.98 -8.15 -9.91
CA ALA A 198 4.49 -7.64 -11.19
C ALA A 198 3.38 -8.52 -11.79
N GLU A 199 3.52 -9.85 -11.72
CA GLU A 199 2.46 -10.77 -12.17
C GLU A 199 1.20 -10.67 -11.31
N LEU A 200 1.34 -10.55 -9.98
CA LEU A 200 0.22 -10.34 -9.07
C LEU A 200 -0.51 -9.03 -9.38
N VAL A 201 0.22 -7.92 -9.56
CA VAL A 201 -0.34 -6.61 -9.92
C VAL A 201 -1.04 -6.67 -11.26
N ARG A 202 -0.47 -7.35 -12.26
CA ARG A 202 -1.10 -7.58 -13.56
C ARG A 202 -2.46 -8.26 -13.41
N TYR A 203 -2.49 -9.35 -12.68
CA TYR A 203 -3.73 -10.08 -12.42
C TYR A 203 -4.75 -9.24 -11.65
N PHE A 204 -4.31 -8.49 -10.65
CA PHE A 204 -5.17 -7.56 -9.91
C PHE A 204 -5.82 -6.54 -10.84
N LEU A 205 -5.06 -5.87 -11.71
CA LEU A 205 -5.58 -4.87 -12.64
C LEU A 205 -6.55 -5.49 -13.65
N GLN A 206 -6.30 -6.72 -14.11
CA GLN A 206 -7.24 -7.47 -14.95
C GLN A 206 -8.54 -7.78 -14.21
N CYS A 207 -8.49 -8.11 -12.92
CA CYS A 207 -9.68 -8.35 -12.09
C CYS A 207 -10.52 -7.08 -11.87
N LEU A 208 -9.95 -5.87 -11.94
CA LEU A 208 -10.69 -4.61 -11.88
C LEU A 208 -11.61 -4.41 -13.08
N GLN A 209 -11.34 -5.10 -14.22
CA GLN A 209 -12.17 -5.01 -15.44
C GLN A 209 -12.39 -3.57 -15.90
N LEU A 210 -11.31 -2.77 -15.95
CA LEU A 210 -11.34 -1.36 -16.32
C LEU A 210 -12.13 -1.11 -17.62
N GLN A 211 -12.95 -0.08 -17.61
CA GLN A 211 -13.80 0.33 -18.74
C GLN A 211 -13.23 1.57 -19.43
N ALA A 212 -13.67 1.84 -20.66
CA ALA A 212 -13.18 2.96 -21.48
C ALA A 212 -13.48 4.36 -20.87
N ASP A 213 -14.49 4.45 -20.02
CA ASP A 213 -14.84 5.68 -19.30
C ASP A 213 -14.20 5.79 -17.92
N ASP A 214 -13.48 4.74 -17.45
CA ASP A 214 -12.73 4.82 -16.20
C ASP A 214 -11.44 5.63 -16.38
N VAL A 215 -10.94 6.11 -15.25
CA VAL A 215 -9.67 6.86 -15.16
C VAL A 215 -8.76 6.19 -14.15
N VAL A 216 -7.55 5.88 -14.57
CA VAL A 216 -6.47 5.42 -13.68
C VAL A 216 -5.53 6.59 -13.46
N ILE A 217 -5.27 6.95 -12.21
CA ILE A 217 -4.31 7.98 -11.80
C ILE A 217 -3.17 7.30 -11.07
N LEU A 218 -1.96 7.39 -11.62
CA LEU A 218 -0.75 6.83 -11.04
C LEU A 218 -0.01 7.93 -10.27
N ASP A 219 0.03 7.78 -8.94
CA ASP A 219 0.73 8.70 -8.05
C ASP A 219 2.21 8.31 -7.82
N ARG A 220 2.48 7.01 -7.74
CA ARG A 220 3.85 6.44 -7.64
C ARG A 220 3.94 5.17 -8.46
N GLU A 221 5.05 5.00 -9.18
CA GLU A 221 5.20 3.93 -10.17
C GLU A 221 6.24 2.87 -9.80
N THR A 222 7.13 3.14 -8.85
CA THR A 222 8.32 2.30 -8.59
C THR A 222 7.97 0.80 -8.51
N GLY A 223 8.50 0.03 -9.45
CA GLY A 223 8.32 -1.41 -9.54
C GLY A 223 6.98 -1.89 -10.12
N ILE A 224 6.02 -0.99 -10.39
CA ILE A 224 4.71 -1.35 -10.95
C ILE A 224 4.35 -0.56 -12.23
N GLY A 225 5.10 0.48 -12.57
CA GLY A 225 4.78 1.41 -13.64
C GLY A 225 4.52 0.73 -14.98
N GLN A 226 5.40 -0.17 -15.42
CA GLN A 226 5.23 -0.89 -16.68
C GLN A 226 3.89 -1.66 -16.71
N VAL A 227 3.58 -2.39 -15.64
CA VAL A 227 2.36 -3.20 -15.57
C VAL A 227 1.11 -2.33 -15.59
N VAL A 228 1.13 -1.21 -14.85
CA VAL A 228 0.01 -0.24 -14.85
C VAL A 228 -0.20 0.33 -16.24
N PHE A 229 0.86 0.73 -16.94
CA PHE A 229 0.77 1.26 -18.31
C PHE A 229 0.23 0.23 -19.32
N GLU A 230 0.62 -1.03 -19.18
CA GLU A 230 0.14 -2.11 -20.05
C GLU A 230 -1.33 -2.47 -19.81
N GLU A 231 -1.75 -2.59 -18.56
CA GLU A 231 -3.09 -3.05 -18.20
C GLU A 231 -4.15 -1.92 -18.15
N SER A 232 -3.72 -0.64 -18.11
CA SER A 232 -4.63 0.50 -18.08
C SER A 232 -5.06 0.99 -19.46
N GLN A 233 -4.61 0.38 -20.56
CA GLN A 233 -4.87 0.87 -21.95
C GLN A 233 -6.36 0.97 -22.34
N LYS A 234 -7.24 0.27 -21.65
CA LYS A 234 -8.70 0.38 -21.87
C LYS A 234 -9.31 1.62 -21.23
N ALA A 235 -8.74 2.08 -20.13
CA ALA A 235 -9.14 3.27 -19.41
C ALA A 235 -8.27 4.47 -19.82
N LYS A 236 -8.57 5.65 -19.27
CA LYS A 236 -7.68 6.80 -19.40
C LYS A 236 -6.60 6.76 -18.32
N LEU A 237 -5.35 6.95 -18.72
CA LEU A 237 -4.21 6.97 -17.81
C LEU A 237 -3.74 8.41 -17.55
N GLY A 238 -3.78 8.82 -16.28
CA GLY A 238 -3.18 10.04 -15.77
C GLY A 238 -1.98 9.75 -14.88
N VAL A 239 -0.97 10.60 -14.91
CA VAL A 239 0.23 10.50 -14.06
C VAL A 239 0.38 11.78 -13.25
N VAL A 240 0.66 11.67 -11.94
CA VAL A 240 0.87 12.82 -11.07
C VAL A 240 2.37 13.07 -10.86
N VAL A 241 2.78 14.32 -11.04
CA VAL A 241 4.15 14.77 -10.82
C VAL A 241 4.20 15.56 -9.51
N HIS A 242 4.59 14.88 -8.42
CA HIS A 242 4.56 15.42 -7.05
C HIS A 242 5.78 16.24 -6.65
N ALA A 243 6.92 16.07 -7.33
CA ALA A 243 8.20 16.65 -6.93
C ALA A 243 8.96 17.19 -8.14
N GLU A 244 10.21 17.61 -7.92
CA GLU A 244 11.13 17.94 -9.00
C GLU A 244 11.28 16.75 -9.95
N HIS A 245 11.08 16.99 -11.22
CA HIS A 245 10.98 15.95 -12.23
C HIS A 245 12.23 15.82 -13.12
N PHE A 246 13.22 16.68 -12.95
CA PHE A 246 14.48 16.66 -13.70
C PHE A 246 15.62 17.22 -12.87
N SER A 247 16.86 17.04 -13.33
CA SER A 247 18.06 17.60 -12.74
C SER A 247 18.63 18.74 -13.60
N GLU A 248 18.54 19.98 -13.13
CA GLU A 248 19.08 21.14 -13.85
C GLU A 248 20.58 21.01 -14.09
N ASN A 249 21.34 20.55 -13.10
CA ASN A 249 22.80 20.45 -13.17
C ASN A 249 23.29 19.34 -14.11
N ALA A 250 22.45 18.43 -14.52
CA ALA A 250 22.77 17.31 -15.41
C ALA A 250 22.00 17.38 -16.74
N SER A 251 21.40 18.55 -17.05
CA SER A 251 20.72 18.81 -18.32
C SER A 251 21.51 19.78 -19.17
N SER A 252 21.44 19.64 -20.49
CA SER A 252 22.08 20.51 -21.50
C SER A 252 21.07 20.81 -22.61
N ASP A 253 21.47 21.62 -23.60
CA ASP A 253 20.56 21.92 -24.73
C ASP A 253 20.12 20.69 -25.52
N ASP A 254 20.93 19.63 -25.55
CA ASP A 254 20.66 18.41 -26.31
C ASP A 254 20.14 17.24 -25.45
N TYR A 255 20.16 17.36 -24.13
CA TYR A 255 19.86 16.26 -23.23
C TYR A 255 19.23 16.74 -21.92
N ILE A 256 18.19 16.02 -21.46
CA ILE A 256 17.60 16.18 -20.13
C ILE A 256 17.73 14.90 -19.32
N LEU A 257 18.19 15.05 -18.06
CA LEU A 257 18.13 13.96 -17.10
C LEU A 257 16.84 14.05 -16.28
N TRP A 258 15.89 13.21 -16.64
CA TRP A 258 14.68 13.05 -15.85
C TRP A 258 15.00 12.46 -14.48
N ASN A 259 14.24 12.85 -13.47
CA ASN A 259 14.30 12.19 -12.17
C ASN A 259 13.83 10.72 -12.31
N ASN A 260 14.55 9.79 -11.70
CA ASN A 260 14.29 8.35 -11.80
C ASN A 260 12.84 7.95 -11.45
N PHE A 261 12.16 8.77 -10.63
CA PHE A 261 10.75 8.53 -10.29
C PHE A 261 9.79 8.84 -11.45
N TYR A 262 10.25 9.54 -12.51
CA TYR A 262 9.40 9.97 -13.64
C TYR A 262 9.95 9.56 -15.00
N ASP A 263 11.17 9.05 -15.07
CA ASP A 263 11.84 8.73 -16.33
C ASP A 263 11.01 7.78 -17.19
N TYR A 264 10.49 6.72 -16.60
CA TYR A 264 9.66 5.74 -17.30
C TYR A 264 8.38 6.38 -17.87
N GLN A 265 7.66 7.18 -17.06
CA GLN A 265 6.41 7.83 -17.45
C GLN A 265 6.63 8.86 -18.58
N PHE A 266 7.71 9.63 -18.50
CA PHE A 266 8.02 10.66 -19.50
C PHE A 266 8.52 10.04 -20.80
N THR A 267 9.32 9.01 -20.73
CA THR A 267 9.78 8.24 -21.91
C THR A 267 8.59 7.59 -22.64
N ASN A 268 7.58 7.13 -21.89
CA ASN A 268 6.36 6.52 -22.40
C ASN A 268 5.15 7.48 -22.41
N ALA A 269 5.37 8.79 -22.52
CA ALA A 269 4.30 9.79 -22.46
C ALA A 269 3.23 9.66 -23.56
N ASP A 270 3.52 8.93 -24.65
CA ASP A 270 2.56 8.58 -25.70
C ASP A 270 1.45 7.63 -25.22
N LYS A 271 1.66 6.92 -24.11
CA LYS A 271 0.66 6.05 -23.47
C LYS A 271 -0.12 6.75 -22.35
N VAL A 272 0.20 8.01 -22.04
CA VAL A 272 -0.43 8.79 -20.97
C VAL A 272 -1.41 9.77 -21.58
N ASP A 273 -2.67 9.77 -21.12
CA ASP A 273 -3.70 10.70 -21.59
C ASP A 273 -3.48 12.11 -21.03
N PHE A 274 -2.99 12.22 -19.79
CA PHE A 274 -2.69 13.51 -19.16
C PHE A 274 -1.72 13.38 -17.98
N PHE A 275 -0.93 14.44 -17.77
CA PHE A 275 -0.15 14.63 -16.55
C PHE A 275 -0.84 15.62 -15.61
N ILE A 276 -0.68 15.41 -14.31
CA ILE A 276 -1.19 16.30 -13.25
C ILE A 276 0.02 16.90 -12.52
N VAL A 277 0.04 18.22 -12.40
CA VAL A 277 1.05 18.98 -11.66
C VAL A 277 0.39 19.89 -10.62
N ALA A 278 1.11 20.26 -9.57
CA ALA A 278 0.58 21.07 -8.47
C ALA A 278 0.66 22.59 -8.72
N THR A 279 1.59 23.06 -9.56
CA THR A 279 1.83 24.49 -9.76
C THR A 279 1.87 24.87 -11.23
N GLU A 280 1.50 26.12 -11.53
CA GLU A 280 1.58 26.68 -12.88
C GLU A 280 3.03 26.79 -13.38
N ALA A 281 3.99 27.03 -12.46
CA ALA A 281 5.40 27.06 -12.80
C ALA A 281 5.89 25.68 -13.27
N GLN A 282 5.55 24.61 -12.54
CA GLN A 282 5.89 23.24 -12.92
C GLN A 282 5.25 22.85 -14.25
N LYS A 283 3.98 23.22 -14.47
CA LYS A 283 3.29 23.00 -15.75
C LYS A 283 4.05 23.61 -16.91
N ARG A 284 4.39 24.88 -16.80
CA ARG A 284 5.10 25.62 -17.87
C ARG A 284 6.47 25.02 -18.17
N ILE A 285 7.23 24.67 -17.14
CA ILE A 285 8.55 24.06 -17.31
C ILE A 285 8.40 22.71 -18.01
N LEU A 286 7.49 21.86 -17.54
CA LEU A 286 7.27 20.53 -18.11
C LEU A 286 6.79 20.59 -19.56
N GLU A 287 5.89 21.51 -19.91
CA GLU A 287 5.46 21.75 -21.30
C GLU A 287 6.62 22.12 -22.22
N GLN A 288 7.51 23.04 -21.79
CA GLN A 288 8.70 23.45 -22.53
C GLN A 288 9.68 22.28 -22.72
N GLN A 289 9.89 21.51 -21.67
CA GLN A 289 10.80 20.36 -21.72
C GLN A 289 10.30 19.26 -22.64
N PHE A 290 9.01 18.91 -22.60
CA PHE A 290 8.44 17.94 -23.54
C PHE A 290 8.55 18.41 -24.99
N GLN A 291 8.33 19.69 -25.24
CA GLN A 291 8.45 20.26 -26.57
C GLN A 291 9.92 20.22 -27.07
N HIS A 292 10.87 20.48 -26.17
CA HIS A 292 12.28 20.57 -26.54
C HIS A 292 12.99 19.21 -26.65
N TYR A 293 12.81 18.34 -25.65
CA TYR A 293 13.59 17.11 -25.55
C TYR A 293 12.87 15.86 -26.05
N ALA A 294 11.57 15.88 -26.14
CA ALA A 294 10.78 14.69 -26.49
C ALA A 294 9.97 14.86 -27.79
N ASP A 295 9.92 16.05 -28.38
CA ASP A 295 9.05 16.41 -29.53
C ASP A 295 7.59 15.95 -29.33
N LYS A 296 7.11 16.09 -28.08
CA LYS A 296 5.79 15.65 -27.63
C LYS A 296 5.05 16.81 -26.96
N GLN A 297 3.74 16.81 -27.08
CA GLN A 297 2.89 17.78 -26.40
C GLN A 297 1.80 17.08 -25.60
N PRO A 298 2.16 16.41 -24.48
CA PRO A 298 1.20 15.76 -23.63
C PRO A 298 0.25 16.80 -23.00
N LYS A 299 -0.98 16.39 -22.71
CA LYS A 299 -1.91 17.21 -21.94
C LYS A 299 -1.42 17.34 -20.50
N ILE A 300 -1.14 18.55 -20.02
CA ILE A 300 -0.75 18.82 -18.64
C ILE A 300 -1.86 19.58 -17.93
N CYS A 301 -2.41 18.98 -16.89
CA CYS A 301 -3.48 19.50 -16.06
C CYS A 301 -2.93 20.07 -14.76
N LEU A 302 -3.47 21.20 -14.33
CA LEU A 302 -3.18 21.77 -13.02
C LEU A 302 -4.25 21.31 -12.02
N LEU A 303 -3.80 20.70 -10.93
CA LEU A 303 -4.68 20.30 -9.84
C LEU A 303 -4.05 20.69 -8.50
N TYR A 304 -4.61 21.72 -7.88
CA TYR A 304 -4.23 22.14 -6.53
C TYR A 304 -4.78 21.16 -5.51
N THR A 305 -3.92 20.31 -4.97
CA THR A 305 -4.31 19.27 -3.99
C THR A 305 -3.62 19.42 -2.64
N SER A 306 -2.82 20.49 -2.43
CA SER A 306 -2.14 20.75 -1.16
C SER A 306 -1.97 22.24 -0.88
N ASP A 307 -1.99 22.61 0.40
CA ASP A 307 -1.63 23.97 0.87
C ASP A 307 -0.13 24.29 0.62
N ALA A 308 0.70 23.29 0.32
CA ALA A 308 2.11 23.50 -0.03
C ALA A 308 2.31 24.31 -1.33
N ALA A 309 1.28 24.43 -2.18
CA ALA A 309 1.30 25.32 -3.34
C ALA A 309 1.20 26.81 -2.94
N ASP A 310 0.68 27.13 -1.76
CA ASP A 310 0.53 28.50 -1.25
C ASP A 310 1.80 29.02 -0.54
N ASP A 311 2.66 28.15 -0.01
CA ASP A 311 3.91 28.56 0.66
C ASP A 311 5.01 28.99 -0.35
N SER A 312 4.87 28.67 -1.63
CA SER A 312 5.79 29.17 -2.68
C SER A 312 5.50 30.60 -3.14
N LEU A 313 4.45 31.23 -2.62
CA LEU A 313 4.03 32.62 -2.90
C LEU A 313 4.25 33.58 -1.69
N ARG A 314 4.95 33.10 -0.65
CA ARG A 314 5.33 33.95 0.51
C ARG A 314 6.82 34.24 0.55
#